data_f97312165e0f50278ce250d4aae234e7
#
_entry.id   f97312165e0f50278ce250d4aae234e7
#
_cell.length_a   1.000
_cell.length_b   1.000
_cell.length_c   1.000
_cell.angle_alpha   90.00
_cell.angle_beta   90.00
_cell.angle_gamma   90.00
#
_symmetry.space_group_name_H-M   'P 1'
#
loop_
_entity.id
_entity.type
_entity.pdbx_description
1 polymer ?
#
loop_
_entity_poly.entity_id
_entity_poly.type
_entity_poly.pdbx_seq_one_letter_code
_entity_poly.pdbx_strand_id
1 'polypeptide(L)'
;MQLEHLNLVVKDMQQSLDFYQAAFPHWNIRGEGKQTWYGVERRWLHFGDNDQYLTFNDQGYGENRPLQGNQVGMAHFAYRTVDLDGLISRMLKAGYAIHHEGAQSPYRRNVYFRDPNDYEIEFVEYSSDLPEQRNHYD
;
A
#
# COMPACT_ATOMS: atom_id res chain seq x y z
N MET A 1 3.08 20.74 -2.32
CA MET A 1 2.61 19.89 -1.21
C MET A 1 2.63 18.45 -1.72
N GLN A 2 3.14 17.51 -0.92
CA GLN A 2 3.26 16.08 -1.26
C GLN A 2 2.72 15.27 -0.10
N LEU A 3 2.16 14.09 -0.40
CA LEU A 3 1.83 13.11 0.64
C LEU A 3 3.15 12.56 1.20
N GLU A 4 3.36 12.66 2.51
CA GLU A 4 4.55 12.15 3.16
C GLU A 4 4.37 10.71 3.64
N HIS A 5 3.25 10.42 4.33
CA HIS A 5 3.02 9.10 4.89
C HIS A 5 1.54 8.76 5.05
N LEU A 6 1.29 7.47 5.14
CA LEU A 6 0.05 6.90 5.66
C LEU A 6 0.36 6.16 6.95
N ASN A 7 -0.55 6.23 7.91
CA ASN A 7 -0.43 5.54 9.19
C ASN A 7 -1.49 4.46 9.29
N LEU A 8 -1.06 3.21 9.38
CA LEU A 8 -1.91 2.03 9.37
C LEU A 8 -1.83 1.31 10.71
N VAL A 9 -2.97 1.02 11.31
CA VAL A 9 -3.06 0.11 12.45
C VAL A 9 -3.10 -1.32 11.91
N VAL A 10 -2.19 -2.17 12.40
CA VAL A 10 -1.99 -3.53 11.91
C VAL A 10 -2.09 -4.55 13.05
N LYS A 11 -2.51 -5.76 12.73
CA LYS A 11 -2.59 -6.85 13.72
C LYS A 11 -1.23 -7.45 13.99
N ASP A 12 -0.45 -7.71 12.95
CA ASP A 12 0.88 -8.31 13.01
C ASP A 12 1.88 -7.45 12.23
N MET A 13 2.84 -6.89 12.96
CA MET A 13 3.85 -5.99 12.41
C MET A 13 4.72 -6.67 11.35
N GLN A 14 5.14 -7.91 11.62
CA GLN A 14 6.05 -8.63 10.72
C GLN A 14 5.34 -9.04 9.43
N GLN A 15 4.11 -9.53 9.50
CA GLN A 15 3.34 -9.88 8.31
C GLN A 15 3.10 -8.65 7.42
N SER A 16 2.79 -7.51 8.01
CA SER A 16 2.66 -6.26 7.27
C SER A 16 3.97 -5.84 6.63
N LEU A 17 5.06 -5.88 7.37
CA LEU A 17 6.38 -5.53 6.85
C LEU A 17 6.79 -6.45 5.68
N ASP A 18 6.59 -7.76 5.80
CA ASP A 18 6.90 -8.73 4.74
C ASP A 18 6.14 -8.42 3.44
N PHE A 19 4.85 -8.09 3.57
CA PHE A 19 4.03 -7.71 2.41
C PHE A 19 4.59 -6.47 1.71
N TYR A 20 4.83 -5.41 2.47
CA TYR A 20 5.28 -4.15 1.90
C TYR A 20 6.74 -4.19 1.43
N GLN A 21 7.60 -5.01 2.03
CA GLN A 21 8.96 -5.24 1.52
C GLN A 21 8.96 -5.94 0.16
N ALA A 22 8.03 -6.87 -0.07
CA ALA A 22 7.87 -7.49 -1.39
C ALA A 22 7.46 -6.47 -2.46
N ALA A 23 6.58 -5.52 -2.10
CA ALA A 23 6.13 -4.45 -2.99
C ALA A 23 7.21 -3.38 -3.23
N PHE A 24 7.93 -2.98 -2.16
CA PHE A 24 8.91 -1.89 -2.16
C PHE A 24 10.32 -2.40 -1.79
N PRO A 25 11.01 -3.11 -2.70
CA PRO A 25 12.30 -3.75 -2.38
C PRO A 25 13.43 -2.75 -2.07
N HIS A 26 13.27 -1.48 -2.43
CA HIS A 26 14.25 -0.41 -2.17
C HIS A 26 13.96 0.42 -0.92
N TRP A 27 12.83 0.17 -0.27
CA TRP A 27 12.48 0.84 0.98
C TRP A 27 13.14 0.15 2.18
N ASN A 28 13.37 0.94 3.23
CA ASN A 28 14.02 0.48 4.45
C ASN A 28 13.21 0.89 5.67
N ILE A 29 13.50 0.27 6.80
CA ILE A 29 13.04 0.73 8.09
C ILE A 29 13.78 2.04 8.41
N ARG A 30 13.04 3.14 8.51
CA ARG A 30 13.56 4.47 8.84
C ARG A 30 13.72 4.65 10.35
N GLY A 31 12.88 3.98 11.13
CA GLY A 31 12.87 4.01 12.58
C GLY A 31 11.75 3.16 13.14
N GLU A 32 11.90 2.76 14.38
CA GLU A 32 10.90 2.00 15.13
C GLU A 32 10.99 2.29 16.61
N GLY A 33 9.93 2.00 17.35
CA GLY A 33 9.90 2.21 18.79
C GLY A 33 8.58 1.77 19.42
N LYS A 34 8.38 2.24 20.63
CA LYS A 34 7.15 2.00 21.39
C LYS A 34 6.54 3.34 21.82
N GLN A 35 5.22 3.39 21.84
CA GLN A 35 4.47 4.56 22.26
C GLN A 35 3.10 4.14 22.79
N THR A 36 2.60 4.86 23.79
CA THR A 36 1.24 4.64 24.29
C THR A 36 0.26 5.55 23.56
N TRP A 37 -0.72 4.95 22.88
CA TRP A 37 -1.84 5.65 22.25
C TRP A 37 -3.15 5.17 22.86
N TYR A 38 -3.96 6.10 23.35
CA TYR A 38 -5.27 5.81 23.92
C TYR A 38 -5.23 4.71 24.99
N GLY A 39 -4.16 4.72 25.83
CA GLY A 39 -3.98 3.75 26.91
C GLY A 39 -3.40 2.39 26.49
N VAL A 40 -3.07 2.19 25.22
CA VAL A 40 -2.47 0.95 24.70
C VAL A 40 -1.02 1.20 24.29
N GLU A 41 -0.09 0.41 24.86
CA GLU A 41 1.29 0.40 24.38
C GLU A 41 1.34 -0.25 23.02
N ARG A 42 1.88 0.44 22.02
CA ARG A 42 2.02 -0.03 20.64
C ARG A 42 3.47 0.07 20.21
N ARG A 43 3.89 -0.90 19.42
CA ARG A 43 5.07 -0.73 18.59
C ARG A 43 4.68 0.10 17.38
N TRP A 44 5.57 0.98 16.95
CA TRP A 44 5.46 1.68 15.69
C TRP A 44 6.70 1.44 14.84
N LEU A 45 6.54 1.48 13.53
CA LEU A 45 7.61 1.29 12.56
C LEU A 45 7.34 2.17 11.35
N HIS A 46 8.37 2.91 10.94
CA HIS A 46 8.35 3.69 9.69
C HIS A 46 9.13 2.94 8.62
N PHE A 47 8.46 2.60 7.54
CA PHE A 47 9.02 1.87 6.41
C PHE A 47 8.89 2.71 5.14
N GLY A 48 9.99 3.10 4.52
CA GLY A 48 9.98 3.98 3.36
C GLY A 48 11.35 4.34 2.83
N ASP A 49 11.36 5.40 2.02
CA ASP A 49 12.58 6.05 1.51
C ASP A 49 12.80 7.41 2.20
N ASN A 50 13.60 8.28 1.60
CA ASN A 50 13.89 9.60 2.19
C ASN A 50 12.71 10.58 2.12
N ASP A 51 11.78 10.38 1.19
CA ASP A 51 10.71 11.32 0.89
C ASP A 51 9.35 10.88 1.43
N GLN A 52 9.09 9.58 1.49
CA GLN A 52 7.79 9.03 1.85
C GLN A 52 7.92 7.71 2.60
N TYR A 53 6.91 7.39 3.40
CA TYR A 53 6.91 6.15 4.17
C TYR A 53 5.49 5.70 4.56
N LEU A 54 5.39 4.46 4.95
CA LEU A 54 4.24 3.91 5.67
C LEU A 54 4.61 3.79 7.15
N THR A 55 3.68 4.16 8.01
CA THR A 55 3.78 3.86 9.44
C THR A 55 2.88 2.67 9.75
N PHE A 56 3.43 1.69 10.44
CA PHE A 56 2.65 0.60 11.03
C PHE A 56 2.60 0.80 12.54
N ASN A 57 1.41 0.68 13.12
CA ASN A 57 1.18 0.59 14.55
C ASN A 57 0.53 -0.74 14.84
N ASP A 58 1.11 -1.55 15.71
CA ASP A 58 0.58 -2.86 16.05
C ASP A 58 -0.58 -2.78 17.08
N GLN A 59 -0.98 -3.92 17.62
CA GLN A 59 -2.12 -4.09 18.54
C GLN A 59 -3.48 -3.79 17.88
N GLY A 60 -3.55 -3.87 16.56
CA GLY A 60 -4.80 -3.76 15.83
C GLY A 60 -5.74 -4.93 16.15
N TYR A 61 -7.03 -4.66 16.20
CA TYR A 61 -8.08 -5.66 16.35
C TYR A 61 -9.27 -5.35 15.44
N GLY A 62 -10.13 -6.33 15.24
CA GLY A 62 -11.28 -6.19 14.37
C GLY A 62 -10.95 -6.37 12.89
N GLU A 63 -11.85 -5.98 12.04
CA GLU A 63 -11.74 -6.11 10.59
C GLU A 63 -11.74 -4.73 9.93
N ASN A 64 -11.04 -4.61 8.81
CA ASN A 64 -11.17 -3.45 7.94
C ASN A 64 -12.62 -3.34 7.42
N ARG A 65 -13.03 -2.16 7.01
CA ARG A 65 -14.34 -2.00 6.35
C ARG A 65 -14.44 -2.97 5.15
N PRO A 66 -15.63 -3.50 4.83
CA PRO A 66 -15.81 -4.28 3.62
C PRO A 66 -15.42 -3.46 2.38
N LEU A 67 -14.47 -3.95 1.58
CA LEU A 67 -13.97 -3.19 0.43
C LEU A 67 -15.04 -2.93 -0.63
N GLN A 68 -16.03 -3.82 -0.72
CA GLN A 68 -17.17 -3.67 -1.64
C GLN A 68 -18.34 -2.86 -1.06
N GLY A 69 -18.23 -2.42 0.20
CA GLY A 69 -19.29 -1.67 0.87
C GLY A 69 -19.15 -0.16 0.66
N ASN A 70 -20.24 0.57 0.94
CA ASN A 70 -20.30 2.02 0.88
C ASN A 70 -20.05 2.71 2.23
N GLN A 71 -19.49 2.00 3.18
CA GLN A 71 -19.15 2.58 4.47
C GLN A 71 -18.05 3.62 4.31
N VAL A 72 -18.18 4.70 5.05
CA VAL A 72 -17.12 5.73 5.11
C VAL A 72 -15.82 5.11 5.64
N GLY A 73 -14.72 5.45 4.98
CA GLY A 73 -13.39 4.94 5.27
C GLY A 73 -12.51 4.97 4.03
N MET A 74 -11.30 4.47 4.15
CA MET A 74 -10.39 4.40 3.02
C MET A 74 -10.81 3.26 2.09
N ALA A 75 -11.03 3.58 0.81
CA ALA A 75 -11.29 2.56 -0.21
C ALA A 75 -9.99 1.83 -0.59
N HIS A 76 -9.00 2.59 -1.04
CA HIS A 76 -7.64 2.12 -1.31
C HIS A 76 -6.69 3.31 -1.31
N PHE A 77 -5.42 3.03 -1.35
CA PHE A 77 -4.36 4.00 -1.63
C PHE A 77 -3.49 3.46 -2.76
N ALA A 78 -2.83 4.36 -3.51
CA ALA A 78 -2.14 3.99 -4.73
C ALA A 78 -0.70 4.50 -4.76
N TYR A 79 0.17 3.68 -5.35
CA TYR A 79 1.53 4.05 -5.71
C TYR A 79 1.76 3.90 -7.20
N ARG A 80 2.43 4.89 -7.77
CA ARG A 80 2.92 4.82 -9.13
C ARG A 80 4.22 4.00 -9.17
N THR A 81 4.30 3.07 -10.12
CA THR A 81 5.52 2.32 -10.41
C THR A 81 5.94 2.51 -11.86
N VAL A 82 7.20 2.24 -12.15
CA VAL A 82 7.76 2.21 -13.53
C VAL A 82 8.00 0.79 -14.03
N ASP A 83 7.73 -0.22 -13.19
CA ASP A 83 7.89 -1.64 -13.51
C ASP A 83 6.81 -2.45 -12.80
N LEU A 84 5.61 -2.41 -13.35
CA LEU A 84 4.46 -3.13 -12.81
C LEU A 84 4.62 -4.64 -12.93
N ASP A 85 5.18 -5.13 -14.04
CA ASP A 85 5.40 -6.57 -14.25
C ASP A 85 6.40 -7.14 -13.24
N GLY A 86 7.49 -6.42 -12.97
CA GLY A 86 8.46 -6.79 -11.93
C GLY A 86 7.85 -6.80 -10.53
N LEU A 87 7.01 -5.81 -10.21
CA LEU A 87 6.29 -5.75 -8.95
C LEU A 87 5.34 -6.94 -8.80
N ILE A 88 4.52 -7.23 -9.80
CA ILE A 88 3.60 -8.38 -9.80
C ILE A 88 4.38 -9.67 -9.59
N SER A 89 5.48 -9.86 -10.31
CA SER A 89 6.33 -11.05 -10.18
C SER A 89 6.85 -11.23 -8.75
N ARG A 90 7.34 -10.15 -8.12
CA ARG A 90 7.81 -10.21 -6.72
C ARG A 90 6.69 -10.56 -5.74
N MET A 91 5.51 -9.94 -5.91
CA MET A 91 4.37 -10.19 -5.05
C MET A 91 3.88 -11.65 -5.16
N LEU A 92 3.72 -12.16 -6.38
CA LEU A 92 3.31 -13.55 -6.61
C LEU A 92 4.34 -14.54 -6.06
N LYS A 93 5.63 -14.28 -6.26
CA LYS A 93 6.72 -15.11 -5.72
C LYS A 93 6.73 -15.13 -4.20
N ALA A 94 6.37 -14.02 -3.56
CA ALA A 94 6.23 -13.93 -2.11
C ALA A 94 4.93 -14.57 -1.57
N GLY A 95 4.06 -15.08 -2.45
CA GLY A 95 2.82 -15.76 -2.09
C GLY A 95 1.57 -14.88 -2.03
N TYR A 96 1.64 -13.63 -2.49
CA TYR A 96 0.51 -12.71 -2.53
C TYR A 96 -0.18 -12.76 -3.90
N ALA A 97 -1.50 -12.87 -3.90
CA ALA A 97 -2.30 -12.90 -5.13
C ALA A 97 -2.82 -11.51 -5.50
N ILE A 98 -2.96 -11.26 -6.81
CA ILE A 98 -3.69 -10.10 -7.30
C ILE A 98 -5.14 -10.20 -6.83
N HIS A 99 -5.66 -9.14 -6.21
CA HIS A 99 -7.06 -9.08 -5.81
C HIS A 99 -7.94 -8.80 -7.03
N HIS A 100 -7.63 -7.79 -7.82
CA HIS A 100 -8.22 -7.55 -9.13
C HIS A 100 -7.31 -6.65 -9.97
N GLU A 101 -7.60 -6.61 -11.26
CA GLU A 101 -6.98 -5.68 -12.20
C GLU A 101 -7.88 -4.46 -12.38
N GLY A 102 -7.27 -3.32 -12.70
CA GLY A 102 -8.00 -2.11 -13.00
C GLY A 102 -8.67 -2.13 -14.38
N ALA A 103 -9.50 -1.13 -14.63
CA ALA A 103 -10.12 -0.94 -15.93
C ALA A 103 -9.07 -0.74 -17.03
N GLN A 104 -9.35 -1.25 -18.21
CA GLN A 104 -8.46 -1.06 -19.36
C GLN A 104 -8.39 0.41 -19.75
N SER A 105 -7.17 0.89 -19.97
CA SER A 105 -6.88 2.24 -20.42
C SER A 105 -5.69 2.20 -21.39
N PRO A 106 -5.67 3.03 -22.44
CA PRO A 106 -4.57 3.07 -23.40
C PRO A 106 -3.27 3.58 -22.78
N TYR A 107 -3.35 4.30 -21.64
CA TYR A 107 -2.19 4.99 -21.07
C TYR A 107 -1.79 4.51 -19.69
N ARG A 108 -2.51 3.54 -19.11
CA ARG A 108 -2.17 3.01 -17.80
C ARG A 108 -2.58 1.54 -17.66
N ARG A 109 -1.82 0.86 -16.81
CA ARG A 109 -2.17 -0.45 -16.24
C ARG A 109 -2.15 -0.32 -14.73
N ASN A 110 -3.06 -0.98 -14.06
CA ASN A 110 -3.08 -1.00 -12.61
C ASN A 110 -3.59 -2.33 -12.07
N VAL A 111 -3.07 -2.71 -10.92
CA VAL A 111 -3.48 -3.91 -10.18
C VAL A 111 -3.68 -3.56 -8.72
N TYR A 112 -4.52 -4.35 -8.07
CA TYR A 112 -4.84 -4.21 -6.66
C TYR A 112 -4.44 -5.45 -5.88
N PHE A 113 -3.80 -5.24 -4.74
CA PHE A 113 -3.51 -6.27 -3.76
C PHE A 113 -4.20 -5.94 -2.44
N ARG A 114 -4.52 -6.97 -1.65
CA ARG A 114 -4.91 -6.79 -0.25
C ARG A 114 -3.73 -7.14 0.64
N ASP A 115 -3.43 -6.25 1.58
CA ASP A 115 -2.43 -6.53 2.59
C ASP A 115 -2.97 -7.52 3.65
N PRO A 116 -2.14 -7.97 4.63
CA PRO A 116 -2.60 -8.91 5.67
C PRO A 116 -3.74 -8.41 6.56
N ASN A 117 -4.06 -7.12 6.52
CA ASN A 117 -5.17 -6.51 7.29
C ASN A 117 -6.37 -6.15 6.41
N ASP A 118 -6.39 -6.60 5.15
CA ASP A 118 -7.37 -6.23 4.13
C ASP A 118 -7.38 -4.74 3.76
N TYR A 119 -6.29 -4.02 3.98
CA TYR A 119 -6.07 -2.74 3.30
C TYR A 119 -5.81 -2.98 1.82
N GLU A 120 -6.53 -2.28 0.96
CA GLU A 120 -6.33 -2.39 -0.48
C GLU A 120 -5.28 -1.38 -0.94
N ILE A 121 -4.28 -1.87 -1.65
CA ILE A 121 -3.25 -1.06 -2.29
C ILE A 121 -3.30 -1.25 -3.79
N GLU A 122 -3.29 -0.13 -4.52
CA GLU A 122 -3.20 -0.08 -5.97
C GLU A 122 -1.77 0.22 -6.40
N PHE A 123 -1.30 -0.47 -7.43
CA PHE A 123 -0.08 -0.11 -8.14
C PHE A 123 -0.42 0.24 -9.57
N VAL A 124 0.01 1.43 -10.00
CA VAL A 124 -0.31 1.98 -11.31
C VAL A 124 0.97 2.31 -12.09
N GLU A 125 1.00 1.88 -13.34
CA GLU A 125 2.04 2.21 -14.30
C GLU A 125 1.43 2.97 -15.47
N TYR A 126 2.05 4.10 -15.81
CA TYR A 126 1.66 4.90 -16.96
C TYR A 126 2.62 4.66 -18.11
N SER A 127 2.09 4.49 -19.32
CA SER A 127 2.86 4.38 -20.56
C SER A 127 3.35 5.73 -21.09
N SER A 128 2.98 6.84 -20.42
CA SER A 128 3.31 8.20 -20.85
C SER A 128 3.44 9.14 -19.64
N ASP A 129 4.30 10.15 -19.76
CA ASP A 129 4.41 11.24 -18.80
C ASP A 129 3.60 12.49 -19.18
N LEU A 130 2.95 12.49 -20.35
CA LEU A 130 2.12 13.60 -20.79
C LEU A 130 0.86 13.71 -19.92
N PRO A 131 0.58 14.89 -19.33
CA PRO A 131 -0.57 15.07 -18.43
C PRO A 131 -1.91 14.73 -19.08
N GLU A 132 -2.12 15.08 -20.33
CA GLU A 132 -3.35 14.80 -21.07
C GLU A 132 -3.58 13.30 -21.32
N GLN A 133 -2.51 12.50 -21.39
CA GLN A 133 -2.60 11.05 -21.51
C GLN A 133 -2.76 10.38 -20.15
N ARG A 134 -2.03 10.85 -19.13
CA ARG A 134 -2.17 10.33 -17.76
C ARG A 134 -3.54 10.66 -17.17
N ASN A 135 -4.11 11.80 -17.53
CA ASN A 135 -5.42 12.28 -17.09
C ASN A 135 -6.54 11.94 -18.11
N HIS A 136 -6.33 10.92 -18.95
CA HIS A 136 -7.35 10.46 -19.86
C HIS A 136 -8.42 9.67 -19.11
N TYR A 137 -9.65 10.16 -19.17
CA TYR A 137 -10.84 9.53 -18.60
C TYR A 137 -11.84 9.33 -19.73
N ASP A 138 -12.31 8.10 -19.92
CA ASP A 138 -13.35 7.75 -20.90
C ASP A 138 -14.74 8.06 -20.37
#